data_7f03c4d42f0288961d971c9d1d83f828
#
_entry.id   7f03c4d42f0288961d971c9d1d83f828
#
_cell.length_a   1.000
_cell.length_b   1.000
_cell.length_c   1.000
_cell.angle_alpha   90.00
_cell.angle_beta   90.00
_cell.angle_gamma   90.00
#
_symmetry.space_group_name_H-M   'P 1'
#
loop_
_entity.id
_entity.type
_entity.pdbx_description
1 polymer ?
#
loop_
_entity_poly.entity_id
_entity_poly.type
_entity_poly.pdbx_seq_one_letter_code
_entity_poly.pdbx_strand_id
1 'polypeptide(L)'
;YRAVTVPVIERTILILVLVVIIRFVCERMGARSSYLACVDVKRILREKIYDKMLKLGASYSEQVSSSEVVQVSTEGVEQLETYFGKYLPQLFYSLIAPLTLFLILCRVSVKASVILLICVPLIPISIVVVQKIAKKLLNKYWSIYTGLGDSFLENLQGLTTLKIYQADQQKADEMDGESQNFRRITMKVLTMQLNSTSVMDIVAYGGAAIGMAVAVSEFLKGNISVAGTLCIVLLASEFFLPLRLLGSFFHIAMNGMAASDKVFKILDLPEPQAGEKTLPDGALDVTLKDVHFSYEEDREILKGINLNLPAGSFVSLVGESGCGKSTIAGILAAKNRGYNGEIIIGGVPLNEV
;
A
#
# COMPACT_ATOMS: atom_id res chain seq x y z
N TYR A 1 10.94 44.99 -36.65
CA TYR A 1 10.86 45.27 -35.20
C TYR A 1 9.68 46.23 -34.98
N ARG A 2 8.50 45.69 -34.58
CA ARG A 2 7.44 46.56 -34.03
C ARG A 2 7.95 47.01 -32.66
N ALA A 3 8.12 48.31 -32.47
CA ALA A 3 8.46 48.88 -31.18
C ALA A 3 7.39 48.42 -30.15
N VAL A 4 7.84 47.79 -29.09
CA VAL A 4 6.97 47.39 -28.00
C VAL A 4 6.47 48.64 -27.31
N THR A 5 5.19 48.95 -27.46
CA THR A 5 4.59 50.16 -26.88
C THR A 5 4.25 49.93 -25.41
N VAL A 6 4.35 50.99 -24.58
CA VAL A 6 4.07 50.95 -23.14
C VAL A 6 2.75 50.21 -22.79
N PRO A 7 1.61 50.46 -23.48
CA PRO A 7 0.35 49.76 -23.20
C PRO A 7 0.39 48.25 -23.46
N VAL A 8 1.27 47.78 -24.37
CA VAL A 8 1.46 46.31 -24.58
C VAL A 8 2.20 45.70 -23.40
N ILE A 9 3.18 46.40 -22.85
CA ILE A 9 3.93 45.95 -21.66
C ILE A 9 2.99 45.87 -20.46
N GLU A 10 2.22 46.93 -20.19
CA GLU A 10 1.24 46.95 -19.08
C GLU A 10 0.21 45.81 -19.18
N ARG A 11 -0.37 45.57 -20.35
CA ARG A 11 -1.30 44.48 -20.59
C ARG A 11 -0.64 43.12 -20.38
N THR A 12 0.60 42.93 -20.79
CA THR A 12 1.34 41.68 -20.62
C THR A 12 1.61 41.42 -19.14
N ILE A 13 2.03 42.45 -18.39
CA ILE A 13 2.24 42.34 -16.93
C ILE A 13 0.93 41.98 -16.22
N LEU A 14 -0.18 42.65 -16.58
CA LEU A 14 -1.48 42.34 -15.99
C LEU A 14 -1.90 40.89 -16.23
N ILE A 15 -1.71 40.37 -17.46
CA ILE A 15 -2.00 38.99 -17.79
C ILE A 15 -1.11 38.05 -16.98
N LEU A 16 0.18 38.31 -16.85
CA LEU A 16 1.10 37.49 -16.06
C LEU A 16 0.71 37.46 -14.59
N VAL A 17 0.38 38.60 -14.00
CA VAL A 17 -0.12 38.66 -12.61
C VAL A 17 -1.39 37.87 -12.44
N LEU A 18 -2.34 37.97 -13.37
CA LEU A 18 -3.58 37.23 -13.35
C LEU A 18 -3.31 35.70 -13.42
N VAL A 19 -2.42 35.27 -14.31
CA VAL A 19 -2.03 33.86 -14.46
C VAL A 19 -1.40 33.32 -13.15
N VAL A 20 -0.51 34.09 -12.51
CA VAL A 20 0.11 33.73 -11.23
C VAL A 20 -0.94 33.59 -10.13
N ILE A 21 -1.90 34.50 -10.05
CA ILE A 21 -2.99 34.43 -9.08
C ILE A 21 -3.85 33.17 -9.32
N ILE A 22 -4.25 32.94 -10.57
CA ILE A 22 -5.04 31.74 -10.93
C ILE A 22 -4.27 30.47 -10.56
N ARG A 23 -2.99 30.41 -10.91
CA ARG A 23 -2.13 29.25 -10.56
C ARG A 23 -2.09 29.04 -9.06
N PHE A 24 -1.84 30.09 -8.27
CA PHE A 24 -1.82 30.01 -6.80
C PHE A 24 -3.14 29.47 -6.24
N VAL A 25 -4.28 30.00 -6.72
CA VAL A 25 -5.60 29.53 -6.28
C VAL A 25 -5.83 28.06 -6.64
N CYS A 26 -5.51 27.67 -7.88
CA CYS A 26 -5.66 26.29 -8.32
C CYS A 26 -4.77 25.31 -7.53
N GLU A 27 -3.50 25.66 -7.27
CA GLU A 27 -2.58 24.85 -6.46
C GLU A 27 -3.08 24.73 -5.02
N ARG A 28 -3.58 25.81 -4.43
CA ARG A 28 -4.15 25.82 -3.08
C ARG A 28 -5.39 24.96 -2.98
N MET A 29 -6.30 25.08 -3.96
CA MET A 29 -7.52 24.24 -4.02
C MET A 29 -7.17 22.76 -4.23
N GLY A 30 -6.25 22.46 -5.13
CA GLY A 30 -5.79 21.09 -5.39
C GLY A 30 -5.16 20.44 -4.15
N ALA A 31 -4.26 21.16 -3.48
CA ALA A 31 -3.64 20.68 -2.23
C ALA A 31 -4.67 20.44 -1.12
N ARG A 32 -5.65 21.34 -0.98
CA ARG A 32 -6.73 21.18 0.01
C ARG A 32 -7.62 19.98 -0.31
N SER A 33 -8.02 19.81 -1.57
CA SER A 33 -8.86 18.69 -1.99
C SER A 33 -8.14 17.36 -1.81
N SER A 34 -6.86 17.29 -2.17
CA SER A 34 -6.02 16.11 -1.94
C SER A 34 -5.91 15.77 -0.45
N TYR A 35 -5.65 16.75 0.40
CA TYR A 35 -5.59 16.57 1.86
C TYR A 35 -6.91 16.04 2.43
N LEU A 36 -8.04 16.65 2.05
CA LEU A 36 -9.36 16.19 2.53
C LEU A 36 -9.66 14.75 2.09
N ALA A 37 -9.36 14.41 0.82
CA ALA A 37 -9.52 13.05 0.32
C ALA A 37 -8.67 12.04 1.10
N CYS A 38 -7.43 12.38 1.46
CA CYS A 38 -6.56 11.55 2.28
C CYS A 38 -7.12 11.31 3.69
N VAL A 39 -7.60 12.39 4.34
CA VAL A 39 -8.20 12.31 5.68
C VAL A 39 -9.44 11.42 5.67
N ASP A 40 -10.32 11.61 4.67
CA ASP A 40 -11.55 10.81 4.54
C ASP A 40 -11.24 9.33 4.27
N VAL A 41 -10.31 9.02 3.39
CA VAL A 41 -9.90 7.63 3.12
C VAL A 41 -9.36 6.97 4.38
N LYS A 42 -8.48 7.64 5.14
CA LYS A 42 -7.94 7.09 6.38
C LYS A 42 -9.02 6.81 7.40
N ARG A 43 -9.95 7.76 7.59
CA ARG A 43 -11.05 7.61 8.51
C ARG A 43 -11.94 6.42 8.13
N ILE A 44 -12.39 6.37 6.89
CA ILE A 44 -13.28 5.31 6.39
C ILE A 44 -12.64 3.93 6.50
N LEU A 45 -11.35 3.80 6.15
CA LEU A 45 -10.66 2.52 6.22
C LEU A 45 -10.47 2.06 7.66
N ARG A 46 -10.09 2.95 8.58
CA ARG A 46 -9.97 2.62 10.00
C ARG A 46 -11.32 2.24 10.62
N GLU A 47 -12.38 2.97 10.32
CA GLU A 47 -13.74 2.63 10.73
C GLU A 47 -14.14 1.24 10.22
N LYS A 48 -13.93 0.95 8.93
CA LYS A 48 -14.26 -0.36 8.34
C LYS A 48 -13.45 -1.51 8.96
N ILE A 49 -12.14 -1.32 9.20
CA ILE A 49 -11.32 -2.34 9.87
C ILE A 49 -11.83 -2.55 11.30
N TYR A 50 -12.12 -1.48 12.03
CA TYR A 50 -12.65 -1.56 13.39
C TYR A 50 -14.00 -2.29 13.43
N ASP A 51 -14.95 -1.90 12.59
CA ASP A 51 -16.25 -2.55 12.47
C ASP A 51 -16.11 -4.02 12.09
N LYS A 52 -15.17 -4.34 11.20
CA LYS A 52 -14.87 -5.72 10.82
C LYS A 52 -14.36 -6.53 12.01
N MET A 53 -13.46 -5.96 12.83
CA MET A 53 -12.98 -6.63 14.04
C MET A 53 -14.08 -6.86 15.06
N LEU A 54 -15.00 -5.90 15.23
CA LEU A 54 -16.17 -6.09 16.10
C LEU A 54 -17.08 -7.21 15.61
N LYS A 55 -17.32 -7.30 14.30
CA LYS A 55 -18.15 -8.36 13.70
C LYS A 55 -17.49 -9.74 13.79
N LEU A 56 -16.17 -9.82 13.64
CA LEU A 56 -15.42 -11.07 13.80
C LEU A 56 -15.41 -11.52 15.28
N GLY A 57 -15.60 -10.59 16.23
CA GLY A 57 -15.62 -10.90 17.65
C GLY A 57 -14.31 -11.52 18.15
N ALA A 58 -14.36 -12.37 19.15
CA ALA A 58 -13.18 -13.00 19.76
C ALA A 58 -12.47 -14.02 18.85
N SER A 59 -13.15 -14.52 17.83
CA SER A 59 -12.60 -15.50 16.88
C SER A 59 -11.67 -14.90 15.83
N TYR A 60 -11.53 -13.57 15.74
CA TYR A 60 -10.64 -12.95 14.76
C TYR A 60 -9.19 -13.44 14.85
N SER A 61 -8.73 -13.79 16.08
CA SER A 61 -7.36 -14.24 16.32
C SER A 61 -7.01 -15.60 15.70
N GLU A 62 -8.00 -16.37 15.28
CA GLU A 62 -7.81 -17.63 14.52
C GLU A 62 -7.52 -17.35 13.03
N GLN A 63 -7.97 -16.21 12.51
CA GLN A 63 -7.88 -15.87 11.09
C GLN A 63 -6.76 -14.86 10.80
N VAL A 64 -6.50 -13.94 11.74
CA VAL A 64 -5.49 -12.89 11.60
C VAL A 64 -4.87 -12.55 12.96
N SER A 65 -3.55 -12.33 12.99
CA SER A 65 -2.89 -11.94 14.24
C SER A 65 -3.23 -10.52 14.64
N SER A 66 -3.34 -10.25 15.94
CA SER A 66 -3.58 -8.90 16.49
C SER A 66 -2.50 -7.91 16.06
N SER A 67 -1.24 -8.36 15.95
CA SER A 67 -0.13 -7.55 15.47
C SER A 67 -0.29 -7.14 13.99
N GLU A 68 -0.79 -8.04 13.13
CA GLU A 68 -1.07 -7.75 11.73
C GLU A 68 -2.20 -6.72 11.60
N VAL A 69 -3.28 -6.86 12.38
CA VAL A 69 -4.39 -5.89 12.40
C VAL A 69 -3.92 -4.51 12.83
N VAL A 70 -3.12 -4.41 13.90
CA VAL A 70 -2.55 -3.14 14.36
C VAL A 70 -1.63 -2.53 13.31
N GLN A 71 -0.73 -3.32 12.73
CA GLN A 71 0.19 -2.86 11.68
C GLN A 71 -0.56 -2.36 10.45
N VAL A 72 -1.57 -3.10 9.99
CA VAL A 72 -2.38 -2.69 8.81
C VAL A 72 -3.18 -1.42 9.11
N SER A 73 -3.78 -1.31 10.31
CA SER A 73 -4.57 -0.14 10.71
C SER A 73 -3.72 1.14 10.88
N THR A 74 -2.44 0.99 11.23
CA THR A 74 -1.51 2.11 11.41
C THR A 74 -0.72 2.34 10.13
N GLU A 75 0.33 1.54 9.89
CA GLU A 75 1.26 1.73 8.76
C GLU A 75 0.61 1.50 7.40
N GLY A 76 -0.24 0.46 7.27
CA GLY A 76 -0.94 0.15 6.02
C GLY A 76 -1.81 1.30 5.55
N VAL A 77 -2.61 1.87 6.45
CA VAL A 77 -3.49 3.01 6.13
C VAL A 77 -2.67 4.28 5.83
N GLU A 78 -1.51 4.51 6.49
CA GLU A 78 -0.62 5.64 6.18
C GLU A 78 0.02 5.53 4.78
N GLN A 79 0.35 4.31 4.32
CA GLN A 79 0.84 4.11 2.95
C GLN A 79 -0.23 4.49 1.90
N LEU A 80 -1.50 4.24 2.19
CA LEU A 80 -2.62 4.63 1.33
C LEU A 80 -2.83 6.15 1.27
N GLU A 81 -2.53 6.89 2.34
CA GLU A 81 -2.53 8.37 2.30
C GLU A 81 -1.62 8.89 1.19
N THR A 82 -0.40 8.36 1.14
CA THR A 82 0.58 8.81 0.14
C THR A 82 0.16 8.40 -1.28
N TYR A 83 -0.49 7.25 -1.43
CA TYR A 83 -1.06 6.82 -2.71
C TYR A 83 -2.15 7.78 -3.20
N PHE A 84 -3.16 8.07 -2.37
CA PHE A 84 -4.26 8.95 -2.74
C PHE A 84 -3.86 10.43 -2.80
N GLY A 85 -2.94 10.87 -1.94
CA GLY A 85 -2.54 12.26 -1.84
C GLY A 85 -1.49 12.71 -2.85
N LYS A 86 -0.64 11.82 -3.34
CA LYS A 86 0.46 12.18 -4.25
C LYS A 86 0.39 11.45 -5.57
N TYR A 87 0.29 10.12 -5.55
CA TYR A 87 0.36 9.34 -6.78
C TYR A 87 -0.88 9.53 -7.66
N LEU A 88 -2.07 9.41 -7.13
CA LEU A 88 -3.31 9.48 -7.91
C LEU A 88 -3.52 10.85 -8.59
N PRO A 89 -3.36 11.99 -7.89
CA PRO A 89 -3.40 13.32 -8.55
C PRO A 89 -2.35 13.47 -9.65
N GLN A 90 -1.12 12.98 -9.40
CA GLN A 90 -0.05 13.04 -10.41
C GLN A 90 -0.34 12.16 -11.62
N LEU A 91 -1.00 11.01 -11.43
CA LEU A 91 -1.43 10.14 -12.52
C LEU A 91 -2.38 10.88 -13.47
N PHE A 92 -3.44 11.51 -12.92
CA PHE A 92 -4.37 12.30 -13.73
C PHE A 92 -3.68 13.48 -14.42
N TYR A 93 -2.83 14.21 -13.69
CA TYR A 93 -2.08 15.33 -14.27
C TYR A 93 -1.18 14.86 -15.42
N SER A 94 -0.47 13.75 -15.25
CA SER A 94 0.44 13.22 -16.26
C SER A 94 -0.26 12.70 -17.53
N LEU A 95 -1.54 12.36 -17.45
CA LEU A 95 -2.35 12.01 -18.62
C LEU A 95 -2.92 13.23 -19.33
N ILE A 96 -3.40 14.22 -18.57
CA ILE A 96 -4.08 15.39 -19.11
C ILE A 96 -3.08 16.42 -19.67
N ALA A 97 -1.94 16.65 -19.00
CA ALA A 97 -0.99 17.69 -19.39
C ALA A 97 -0.42 17.52 -20.82
N PRO A 98 0.08 16.34 -21.25
CA PRO A 98 0.56 16.17 -22.61
C PRO A 98 -0.53 16.36 -23.66
N LEU A 99 -1.77 15.95 -23.38
CA LEU A 99 -2.90 16.11 -24.29
C LEU A 99 -3.28 17.58 -24.46
N THR A 100 -3.33 18.35 -23.37
CA THR A 100 -3.62 19.78 -23.41
C THR A 100 -2.53 20.56 -24.14
N LEU A 101 -1.26 20.25 -23.89
CA LEU A 101 -0.12 20.82 -24.59
C LEU A 101 -0.14 20.48 -26.08
N PHE A 102 -0.48 19.24 -26.43
CA PHE A 102 -0.65 18.84 -27.84
C PHE A 102 -1.70 19.69 -28.55
N LEU A 103 -2.89 19.88 -27.95
CA LEU A 103 -3.96 20.70 -28.54
C LEU A 103 -3.54 22.16 -28.75
N ILE A 104 -2.74 22.70 -27.83
CA ILE A 104 -2.23 24.09 -27.94
C ILE A 104 -1.16 24.17 -29.02
N LEU A 105 -0.14 23.33 -28.98
CA LEU A 105 1.02 23.40 -29.87
C LEU A 105 0.73 22.86 -31.27
N CYS A 106 -0.28 22.05 -31.46
CA CYS A 106 -0.76 21.58 -32.76
C CYS A 106 -1.17 22.76 -33.68
N ARG A 107 -1.64 23.89 -33.10
CA ARG A 107 -1.93 25.12 -33.83
C ARG A 107 -0.68 25.86 -34.31
N VAL A 108 0.48 25.59 -33.69
CA VAL A 108 1.77 26.19 -34.06
C VAL A 108 2.49 25.30 -35.06
N SER A 109 2.62 23.99 -34.76
CA SER A 109 3.21 22.98 -35.64
C SER A 109 2.67 21.62 -35.36
N VAL A 110 1.91 21.07 -36.29
CA VAL A 110 1.38 19.71 -36.19
C VAL A 110 2.50 18.65 -36.09
N LYS A 111 3.54 18.81 -36.94
CA LYS A 111 4.65 17.83 -36.98
C LYS A 111 5.40 17.75 -35.66
N ALA A 112 5.83 18.89 -35.11
CA ALA A 112 6.57 18.93 -33.85
C ALA A 112 5.71 18.38 -32.69
N SER A 113 4.43 18.77 -32.64
CA SER A 113 3.50 18.35 -31.59
C SER A 113 3.21 16.85 -31.64
N VAL A 114 3.03 16.25 -32.84
CA VAL A 114 2.82 14.81 -33.01
C VAL A 114 4.05 14.02 -32.57
N ILE A 115 5.25 14.48 -32.93
CA ILE A 115 6.50 13.81 -32.51
C ILE A 115 6.66 13.84 -30.99
N LEU A 116 6.41 15.01 -30.35
CA LEU A 116 6.42 15.12 -28.90
C LEU A 116 5.42 14.14 -28.26
N LEU A 117 4.19 14.08 -28.78
CA LEU A 117 3.15 13.20 -28.25
C LEU A 117 3.51 11.71 -28.43
N ILE A 118 4.12 11.31 -29.56
CA ILE A 118 4.56 9.92 -29.80
C ILE A 118 5.69 9.51 -28.83
N CYS A 119 6.55 10.46 -28.43
CA CYS A 119 7.61 10.18 -27.45
C CYS A 119 7.09 10.04 -26.01
N VAL A 120 5.92 10.57 -25.68
CA VAL A 120 5.34 10.53 -24.32
C VAL A 120 5.18 9.08 -23.79
N PRO A 121 4.62 8.12 -24.53
CA PRO A 121 4.47 6.74 -24.07
C PRO A 121 5.78 6.00 -23.79
N LEU A 122 6.91 6.49 -24.28
CA LEU A 122 8.22 5.86 -24.02
C LEU A 122 8.59 5.90 -22.53
N ILE A 123 8.12 6.90 -21.78
CA ILE A 123 8.36 6.99 -20.34
C ILE A 123 7.67 5.85 -19.58
N PRO A 124 6.34 5.65 -19.66
CA PRO A 124 5.68 4.50 -19.03
C PRO A 124 6.30 3.15 -19.45
N ILE A 125 6.65 2.99 -20.73
CA ILE A 125 7.30 1.77 -21.22
C ILE A 125 8.64 1.56 -20.51
N SER A 126 9.48 2.59 -20.41
CA SER A 126 10.77 2.51 -19.70
C SER A 126 10.59 2.16 -18.23
N ILE A 127 9.57 2.73 -17.56
CA ILE A 127 9.22 2.42 -16.18
C ILE A 127 8.88 0.92 -16.03
N VAL A 128 7.99 0.39 -16.86
CA VAL A 128 7.57 -1.03 -16.81
C VAL A 128 8.76 -1.98 -17.06
N VAL A 129 9.64 -1.67 -18.01
CA VAL A 129 10.83 -2.47 -18.30
C VAL A 129 11.77 -2.52 -17.10
N VAL A 130 12.08 -1.36 -16.52
CA VAL A 130 12.94 -1.27 -15.33
C VAL A 130 12.34 -2.01 -14.14
N GLN A 131 11.02 -1.92 -13.95
CA GLN A 131 10.32 -2.60 -12.85
C GLN A 131 10.41 -4.12 -12.90
N LYS A 132 10.28 -4.73 -14.10
CA LYS A 132 10.42 -6.18 -14.25
C LYS A 132 11.80 -6.66 -13.78
N ILE A 133 12.84 -5.87 -14.06
CA ILE A 133 14.22 -6.14 -13.62
C ILE A 133 14.36 -5.92 -12.10
N ALA A 134 13.75 -4.86 -11.60
CA ALA A 134 13.82 -4.44 -10.20
C ALA A 134 13.12 -5.41 -9.23
N LYS A 135 12.01 -6.02 -9.61
CA LYS A 135 11.16 -6.85 -8.75
C LYS A 135 11.95 -7.98 -8.06
N LYS A 136 12.81 -8.67 -8.80
CA LYS A 136 13.63 -9.78 -8.25
C LYS A 136 14.62 -9.27 -7.19
N LEU A 137 15.22 -8.10 -7.43
CA LEU A 137 16.17 -7.49 -6.50
C LEU A 137 15.50 -6.98 -5.24
N LEU A 138 14.32 -6.36 -5.37
CA LEU A 138 13.52 -5.90 -4.25
C LEU A 138 13.02 -7.05 -3.37
N ASN A 139 12.55 -8.15 -3.95
CA ASN A 139 12.16 -9.33 -3.18
C ASN A 139 13.33 -9.89 -2.37
N LYS A 140 14.54 -9.95 -2.96
CA LYS A 140 15.75 -10.37 -2.26
C LYS A 140 16.12 -9.39 -1.14
N TYR A 141 15.99 -8.10 -1.36
CA TYR A 141 16.21 -7.07 -0.35
C TYR A 141 15.30 -7.27 0.87
N TRP A 142 13.99 -7.43 0.64
CA TRP A 142 13.02 -7.63 1.71
C TRP A 142 13.27 -8.92 2.49
N SER A 143 13.62 -10.02 1.81
CA SER A 143 13.95 -11.28 2.49
C SER A 143 15.18 -11.13 3.42
N ILE A 144 16.23 -10.43 2.97
CA ILE A 144 17.42 -10.19 3.80
C ILE A 144 17.12 -9.21 4.94
N TYR A 145 16.29 -8.20 4.69
CA TYR A 145 15.88 -7.22 5.71
C TYR A 145 15.11 -7.87 6.86
N THR A 146 14.09 -8.69 6.52
CA THR A 146 13.31 -9.41 7.53
C THR A 146 14.18 -10.41 8.29
N GLY A 147 15.00 -11.20 7.59
CA GLY A 147 15.90 -12.15 8.24
C GLY A 147 16.88 -11.49 9.21
N LEU A 148 17.44 -10.34 8.85
CA LEU A 148 18.32 -9.59 9.76
C LEU A 148 17.55 -9.08 11.00
N GLY A 149 16.30 -8.64 10.83
CA GLY A 149 15.45 -8.23 11.94
C GLY A 149 15.11 -9.36 12.89
N ASP A 150 14.78 -10.53 12.36
CA ASP A 150 14.49 -11.74 13.13
C ASP A 150 15.73 -12.19 13.91
N SER A 151 16.88 -12.28 13.25
CA SER A 151 18.17 -12.61 13.87
C SER A 151 18.55 -11.64 14.99
N PHE A 152 18.31 -10.34 14.79
CA PHE A 152 18.53 -9.31 15.82
C PHE A 152 17.67 -9.53 17.06
N LEU A 153 16.36 -9.75 16.86
CA LEU A 153 15.42 -9.98 17.96
C LEU A 153 15.73 -11.26 18.72
N GLU A 154 16.06 -12.36 18.02
CA GLU A 154 16.46 -13.61 18.61
C GLU A 154 17.72 -13.45 19.50
N ASN A 155 18.75 -12.79 18.98
CA ASN A 155 19.99 -12.54 19.71
C ASN A 155 19.75 -11.63 20.92
N LEU A 156 18.88 -10.63 20.81
CA LEU A 156 18.53 -9.74 21.92
C LEU A 156 17.77 -10.49 23.03
N GLN A 157 16.79 -11.32 22.65
CA GLN A 157 16.04 -12.16 23.60
C GLN A 157 16.92 -13.22 24.25
N GLY A 158 17.87 -13.79 23.51
CA GLY A 158 18.83 -14.79 23.97
C GLY A 158 20.07 -14.22 24.63
N LEU A 159 20.22 -12.90 24.82
CA LEU A 159 21.46 -12.24 25.24
C LEU A 159 22.03 -12.80 26.56
N THR A 160 21.17 -13.06 27.54
CA THR A 160 21.59 -13.65 28.82
C THR A 160 22.21 -15.03 28.61
N THR A 161 21.59 -15.88 27.80
CA THR A 161 22.07 -17.21 27.46
C THR A 161 23.40 -17.14 26.72
N LEU A 162 23.52 -16.26 25.72
CA LEU A 162 24.76 -16.03 24.97
C LEU A 162 25.93 -15.61 25.89
N LYS A 163 25.65 -14.75 26.86
CA LYS A 163 26.65 -14.33 27.86
C LYS A 163 27.10 -15.48 28.78
N ILE A 164 26.15 -16.29 29.26
CA ILE A 164 26.44 -17.45 30.10
C ILE A 164 27.35 -18.45 29.38
N TYR A 165 27.06 -18.72 28.08
CA TYR A 165 27.86 -19.66 27.28
C TYR A 165 29.03 -19.03 26.57
N GLN A 166 29.34 -17.74 26.81
CA GLN A 166 30.44 -16.97 26.20
C GLN A 166 30.43 -17.00 24.65
N ALA A 167 29.21 -17.09 24.07
CA ALA A 167 28.99 -17.15 22.63
C ALA A 167 28.61 -15.79 22.02
N ASP A 168 28.60 -14.73 22.82
CA ASP A 168 28.20 -13.37 22.42
C ASP A 168 29.09 -12.79 21.33
N GLN A 169 30.42 -13.00 21.39
CA GLN A 169 31.36 -12.51 20.38
C GLN A 169 31.11 -13.23 19.03
N GLN A 170 30.94 -14.56 19.04
CA GLN A 170 30.67 -15.31 17.84
C GLN A 170 29.36 -14.83 17.16
N LYS A 171 28.31 -14.59 17.96
CA LYS A 171 27.04 -14.07 17.44
C LYS A 171 27.13 -12.64 16.94
N ALA A 172 27.97 -11.80 17.57
CA ALA A 172 28.25 -10.45 17.07
C ALA A 172 28.92 -10.48 15.68
N ASP A 173 29.88 -11.39 15.48
CA ASP A 173 30.59 -11.54 14.21
C ASP A 173 29.67 -12.09 13.10
N GLU A 174 28.78 -13.07 13.42
CA GLU A 174 27.75 -13.55 12.51
C GLU A 174 26.81 -12.40 12.09
N MET A 175 26.37 -11.60 13.05
CA MET A 175 25.47 -10.47 12.81
C MET A 175 26.13 -9.34 12.02
N ASP A 176 27.44 -9.10 12.19
CA ASP A 176 28.19 -8.17 11.33
C ASP A 176 28.22 -8.68 9.88
N GLY A 177 28.42 -9.99 9.69
CA GLY A 177 28.35 -10.63 8.37
C GLY A 177 26.98 -10.44 7.68
N GLU A 178 25.89 -10.64 8.43
CA GLU A 178 24.52 -10.40 7.94
C GLU A 178 24.28 -8.92 7.60
N SER A 179 24.73 -8.01 8.47
CA SER A 179 24.66 -6.55 8.26
C SER A 179 25.45 -6.12 7.01
N GLN A 180 26.65 -6.67 6.79
CA GLN A 180 27.41 -6.41 5.56
C GLN A 180 26.71 -6.94 4.31
N ASN A 181 26.06 -8.10 4.39
CA ASN A 181 25.25 -8.63 3.29
C ASN A 181 24.05 -7.72 3.01
N PHE A 182 23.34 -7.27 4.04
CA PHE A 182 22.25 -6.29 3.93
C PHE A 182 22.73 -4.99 3.31
N ARG A 183 23.86 -4.44 3.75
CA ARG A 183 24.48 -3.25 3.16
C ARG A 183 24.73 -3.42 1.66
N ARG A 184 25.31 -4.56 1.25
CA ARG A 184 25.60 -4.83 -0.17
C ARG A 184 24.33 -4.87 -1.02
N ILE A 185 23.27 -5.50 -0.52
CA ILE A 185 22.01 -5.58 -1.28
C ILE A 185 21.31 -4.22 -1.33
N THR A 186 21.35 -3.46 -0.23
CA THR A 186 20.83 -2.08 -0.17
C THR A 186 21.51 -1.19 -1.19
N MET A 187 22.85 -1.25 -1.29
CA MET A 187 23.59 -0.48 -2.30
C MET A 187 23.24 -0.87 -3.72
N LYS A 188 22.98 -2.17 -3.99
CA LYS A 188 22.51 -2.63 -5.30
C LYS A 188 21.11 -2.08 -5.62
N VAL A 189 20.21 -2.06 -4.64
CA VAL A 189 18.86 -1.47 -4.80
C VAL A 189 18.96 0.02 -5.08
N LEU A 190 19.76 0.77 -4.32
CA LEU A 190 19.97 2.20 -4.55
C LEU A 190 20.56 2.49 -5.93
N THR A 191 21.58 1.74 -6.35
CA THR A 191 22.18 1.87 -7.69
C THR A 191 21.14 1.61 -8.78
N MET A 192 20.31 0.58 -8.61
CA MET A 192 19.22 0.29 -9.54
C MET A 192 18.20 1.43 -9.59
N GLN A 193 17.81 2.01 -8.44
CA GLN A 193 16.87 3.13 -8.39
C GLN A 193 17.44 4.38 -9.10
N LEU A 194 18.70 4.72 -8.86
CA LEU A 194 19.38 5.84 -9.52
C LEU A 194 19.47 5.62 -11.03
N ASN A 195 19.86 4.41 -11.47
CA ASN A 195 19.92 4.08 -12.90
C ASN A 195 18.52 4.15 -13.55
N SER A 196 17.48 3.70 -12.85
CA SER A 196 16.09 3.81 -13.30
C SER A 196 15.69 5.26 -13.55
N THR A 197 16.01 6.15 -12.61
CA THR A 197 15.74 7.59 -12.75
C THR A 197 16.53 8.18 -13.92
N SER A 198 17.81 7.81 -14.08
CA SER A 198 18.64 8.26 -15.20
C SER A 198 18.08 7.82 -16.56
N VAL A 199 17.58 6.60 -16.67
CA VAL A 199 16.93 6.12 -17.90
C VAL A 199 15.67 6.95 -18.21
N MET A 200 14.84 7.22 -17.19
CA MET A 200 13.66 8.07 -17.36
C MET A 200 14.04 9.50 -17.79
N ASP A 201 15.11 10.05 -17.22
CA ASP A 201 15.62 11.37 -17.58
C ASP A 201 16.11 11.41 -19.02
N ILE A 202 16.87 10.42 -19.47
CA ILE A 202 17.32 10.30 -20.86
C ILE A 202 16.14 10.23 -21.83
N VAL A 203 15.11 9.46 -21.51
CA VAL A 203 13.90 9.36 -22.35
C VAL A 203 13.14 10.67 -22.36
N ALA A 204 12.96 11.32 -21.22
CA ALA A 204 12.22 12.57 -21.10
C ALA A 204 12.91 13.72 -21.84
N TYR A 205 14.17 13.98 -21.51
CA TYR A 205 14.94 15.07 -22.12
C TYR A 205 15.34 14.77 -23.57
N GLY A 206 15.58 13.48 -23.90
CA GLY A 206 15.81 13.04 -25.27
C GLY A 206 14.58 13.26 -26.15
N GLY A 207 13.39 12.92 -25.67
CA GLY A 207 12.13 13.19 -26.37
C GLY A 207 11.89 14.69 -26.57
N ALA A 208 12.15 15.52 -25.54
CA ALA A 208 12.09 16.96 -25.65
C ALA A 208 13.09 17.51 -26.68
N ALA A 209 14.34 17.03 -26.66
CA ALA A 209 15.37 17.44 -27.61
C ALA A 209 14.99 17.10 -29.07
N ILE A 210 14.42 15.93 -29.32
CA ILE A 210 13.91 15.55 -30.65
C ILE A 210 12.80 16.50 -31.09
N GLY A 211 11.85 16.80 -30.22
CA GLY A 211 10.77 17.76 -30.50
C GLY A 211 11.29 19.17 -30.80
N MET A 212 12.29 19.66 -30.05
CA MET A 212 12.96 20.93 -30.30
C MET A 212 13.70 20.96 -31.64
N ALA A 213 14.45 19.89 -31.97
CA ALA A 213 15.15 19.77 -33.24
C ALA A 213 14.18 19.80 -34.44
N VAL A 214 13.04 19.13 -34.31
CA VAL A 214 11.99 19.17 -35.34
C VAL A 214 11.40 20.58 -35.47
N ALA A 215 11.13 21.28 -34.35
CA ALA A 215 10.63 22.65 -34.39
C ALA A 215 11.61 23.60 -35.07
N VAL A 216 12.91 23.48 -34.77
CA VAL A 216 13.96 24.28 -35.46
C VAL A 216 14.03 23.93 -36.95
N SER A 217 13.93 22.66 -37.33
CA SER A 217 13.87 22.22 -38.72
C SER A 217 12.69 22.82 -39.50
N GLU A 218 11.49 22.85 -38.88
CA GLU A 218 10.29 23.45 -39.48
C GLU A 218 10.42 24.99 -39.57
N PHE A 219 11.12 25.62 -38.65
CA PHE A 219 11.47 27.02 -38.70
C PHE A 219 12.39 27.34 -39.88
N LEU A 220 13.46 26.56 -40.06
CA LEU A 220 14.40 26.74 -41.17
C LEU A 220 13.74 26.53 -42.56
N LYS A 221 12.68 25.77 -42.62
CA LYS A 221 11.83 25.58 -43.81
C LYS A 221 10.83 26.71 -44.03
N GLY A 222 10.74 27.66 -43.08
CA GLY A 222 9.79 28.76 -43.15
C GLY A 222 8.35 28.40 -42.76
N ASN A 223 8.11 27.22 -42.23
CA ASN A 223 6.77 26.73 -41.87
C ASN A 223 6.25 27.29 -40.54
N ILE A 224 7.15 27.79 -39.69
CA ILE A 224 6.83 28.30 -38.35
C ILE A 224 7.53 29.63 -38.11
N SER A 225 6.88 30.51 -37.35
CA SER A 225 7.47 31.76 -36.92
C SER A 225 8.50 31.59 -35.81
N VAL A 226 9.40 32.53 -35.60
CA VAL A 226 10.36 32.57 -34.48
C VAL A 226 9.63 32.44 -33.15
N ALA A 227 8.51 33.14 -32.95
CA ALA A 227 7.70 33.06 -31.74
C ALA A 227 7.12 31.64 -31.51
N GLY A 228 6.65 30.98 -32.57
CA GLY A 228 6.15 29.62 -32.51
C GLY A 228 7.24 28.62 -32.16
N THR A 229 8.42 28.74 -32.75
CA THR A 229 9.57 27.89 -32.43
C THR A 229 9.97 28.06 -30.97
N LEU A 230 10.05 29.29 -30.48
CA LEU A 230 10.40 29.59 -29.09
C LEU A 230 9.37 29.02 -28.10
N CYS A 231 8.08 29.10 -28.47
CA CYS A 231 6.99 28.50 -27.70
C CYS A 231 7.15 26.96 -27.59
N ILE A 232 7.45 26.29 -28.70
CA ILE A 232 7.66 24.83 -28.71
C ILE A 232 8.90 24.47 -27.89
N VAL A 233 10.01 25.17 -28.03
CA VAL A 233 11.25 24.91 -27.29
C VAL A 233 11.05 25.08 -25.79
N LEU A 234 10.36 26.12 -25.35
CA LEU A 234 10.08 26.33 -23.91
C LEU A 234 9.11 25.33 -23.32
N LEU A 235 8.14 24.85 -24.12
CA LEU A 235 7.11 23.92 -23.64
C LEU A 235 7.44 22.44 -23.91
N ALA A 236 8.49 22.13 -24.69
CA ALA A 236 8.82 20.76 -25.04
C ALA A 236 9.07 19.86 -23.82
N SER A 237 9.75 20.36 -22.79
CA SER A 237 10.00 19.64 -21.56
C SER A 237 8.72 19.36 -20.75
N GLU A 238 7.72 20.25 -20.82
CA GLU A 238 6.48 20.13 -20.08
C GLU A 238 5.61 18.93 -20.54
N PHE A 239 5.85 18.37 -21.73
CA PHE A 239 5.23 17.12 -22.17
C PHE A 239 5.66 15.93 -21.32
N PHE A 240 6.90 15.93 -20.84
CA PHE A 240 7.54 14.78 -20.23
C PHE A 240 7.66 14.88 -18.71
N LEU A 241 7.80 16.09 -18.17
CA LEU A 241 7.98 16.31 -16.74
C LEU A 241 6.88 15.69 -15.86
N PRO A 242 5.58 15.77 -16.23
CA PRO A 242 4.52 15.14 -15.42
C PRO A 242 4.67 13.63 -15.32
N LEU A 243 5.02 12.95 -16.43
CA LEU A 243 5.22 11.49 -16.45
C LEU A 243 6.50 11.07 -15.73
N ARG A 244 7.56 11.88 -15.86
CA ARG A 244 8.80 11.66 -15.11
C ARG A 244 8.55 11.72 -13.61
N LEU A 245 7.79 12.70 -13.13
CA LEU A 245 7.38 12.80 -11.73
C LEU A 245 6.49 11.61 -11.31
N LEU A 246 5.58 11.17 -12.17
CA LEU A 246 4.79 9.96 -11.93
C LEU A 246 5.69 8.74 -11.74
N GLY A 247 6.75 8.61 -12.54
CA GLY A 247 7.73 7.54 -12.39
C GLY A 247 8.46 7.55 -11.05
N SER A 248 8.78 8.72 -10.50
CA SER A 248 9.38 8.84 -9.16
C SER A 248 8.41 8.46 -8.03
N PHE A 249 7.11 8.64 -8.24
CA PHE A 249 6.07 8.22 -7.28
C PHE A 249 5.68 6.74 -7.40
N PHE A 250 6.27 6.02 -8.35
CA PHE A 250 5.90 4.62 -8.57
C PHE A 250 6.15 3.72 -7.36
N HIS A 251 7.26 3.90 -6.65
CA HIS A 251 7.54 3.13 -5.43
C HIS A 251 6.49 3.37 -4.34
N ILE A 252 5.98 4.60 -4.26
CA ILE A 252 4.88 4.97 -3.37
C ILE A 252 3.60 4.23 -3.77
N ALA A 253 3.32 4.16 -5.08
CA ALA A 253 2.18 3.43 -5.59
C ALA A 253 2.26 1.93 -5.26
N MET A 254 3.42 1.31 -5.42
CA MET A 254 3.63 -0.10 -5.10
C MET A 254 3.41 -0.40 -3.61
N ASN A 255 3.94 0.45 -2.72
CA ASN A 255 3.71 0.30 -1.29
C ASN A 255 2.22 0.47 -0.93
N GLY A 256 1.56 1.46 -1.52
CA GLY A 256 0.12 1.67 -1.35
C GLY A 256 -0.71 0.49 -1.86
N MET A 257 -0.38 -0.10 -2.99
CA MET A 257 -1.05 -1.30 -3.51
C MET A 257 -0.86 -2.50 -2.57
N ALA A 258 0.37 -2.75 -2.11
CA ALA A 258 0.64 -3.83 -1.16
C ALA A 258 -0.08 -3.64 0.18
N ALA A 259 -0.19 -2.39 0.65
CA ALA A 259 -0.97 -2.06 1.83
C ALA A 259 -2.48 -2.27 1.59
N SER A 260 -2.98 -1.88 0.41
CA SER A 260 -4.36 -2.11 -0.01
C SER A 260 -4.72 -3.59 0.01
N ASP A 261 -3.87 -4.45 -0.56
CA ASP A 261 -4.10 -5.90 -0.57
C ASP A 261 -4.23 -6.46 0.86
N LYS A 262 -3.39 -6.00 1.79
CA LYS A 262 -3.49 -6.40 3.21
C LYS A 262 -4.77 -5.89 3.88
N VAL A 263 -5.16 -4.62 3.63
CA VAL A 263 -6.40 -4.06 4.16
C VAL A 263 -7.61 -4.84 3.66
N PHE A 264 -7.69 -5.10 2.35
CA PHE A 264 -8.81 -5.85 1.76
C PHE A 264 -8.81 -7.30 2.22
N LYS A 265 -7.65 -7.94 2.39
CA LYS A 265 -7.57 -9.28 2.98
C LYS A 265 -8.25 -9.35 4.35
N ILE A 266 -8.07 -8.33 5.21
CA ILE A 266 -8.76 -8.27 6.51
C ILE A 266 -10.26 -7.98 6.34
N LEU A 267 -10.65 -7.07 5.46
CA LEU A 267 -12.04 -6.73 5.23
C LEU A 267 -12.86 -7.86 4.61
N ASP A 268 -12.22 -8.72 3.81
CA ASP A 268 -12.84 -9.84 3.12
C ASP A 268 -12.87 -11.13 3.97
N LEU A 269 -12.34 -11.11 5.21
CA LEU A 269 -12.44 -12.26 6.11
C LEU A 269 -13.91 -12.66 6.30
N PRO A 270 -14.21 -13.97 6.31
CA PRO A 270 -15.57 -14.45 6.51
C PRO A 270 -16.08 -14.03 7.89
N GLU A 271 -17.23 -13.38 7.92
CA GLU A 271 -17.89 -13.01 9.18
C GLU A 271 -18.58 -14.25 9.77
N PRO A 272 -18.46 -14.47 11.07
CA PRO A 272 -19.22 -15.55 11.72
C PRO A 272 -20.71 -15.28 11.52
N GLN A 273 -21.42 -16.28 11.06
CA GLN A 273 -22.88 -16.19 10.97
C GLN A 273 -23.42 -16.11 12.40
N ALA A 274 -24.11 -15.03 12.74
CA ALA A 274 -24.89 -14.96 13.96
C ALA A 274 -26.07 -15.93 13.82
N GLY A 275 -26.31 -16.73 14.83
CA GLY A 275 -27.51 -17.56 14.85
C GLY A 275 -28.77 -16.70 14.95
N GLU A 276 -29.89 -17.25 14.53
CA GLU A 276 -31.19 -16.56 14.57
C GLU A 276 -31.89 -16.70 15.93
N LYS A 277 -31.37 -17.58 16.80
CA LYS A 277 -32.00 -17.90 18.10
C LYS A 277 -31.30 -17.17 19.25
N THR A 278 -32.08 -16.71 20.20
CA THR A 278 -31.60 -16.16 21.46
C THR A 278 -31.69 -17.24 22.55
N LEU A 279 -30.70 -17.22 23.46
CA LEU A 279 -30.77 -18.10 24.63
C LEU A 279 -31.92 -17.65 25.53
N PRO A 280 -32.66 -18.63 26.17
CA PRO A 280 -33.68 -18.28 27.13
C PRO A 280 -33.09 -17.62 28.38
N ASP A 281 -33.89 -16.76 29.03
CA ASP A 281 -33.48 -16.10 30.27
C ASP A 281 -33.43 -17.10 31.43
N GLY A 282 -32.41 -16.97 32.28
CA GLY A 282 -32.26 -17.74 33.50
C GLY A 282 -31.03 -18.63 33.54
N ALA A 283 -31.03 -19.60 34.47
CA ALA A 283 -29.94 -20.57 34.57
C ALA A 283 -30.04 -21.62 33.45
N LEU A 284 -28.98 -21.74 32.66
CA LEU A 284 -28.93 -22.56 31.46
C LEU A 284 -28.11 -23.84 31.76
N ASP A 285 -28.62 -25.00 31.33
CA ASP A 285 -27.84 -26.22 31.24
C ASP A 285 -27.01 -26.24 29.95
N VAL A 286 -25.86 -26.91 30.00
CA VAL A 286 -24.98 -27.05 28.84
C VAL A 286 -24.66 -28.53 28.61
N THR A 287 -24.94 -28.98 27.41
CA THR A 287 -24.68 -30.37 27.01
C THR A 287 -23.77 -30.40 25.80
N LEU A 288 -22.65 -31.14 25.93
CA LEU A 288 -21.74 -31.44 24.82
C LEU A 288 -21.91 -32.91 24.45
N LYS A 289 -22.06 -33.25 23.19
CA LYS A 289 -22.16 -34.58 22.65
C LYS A 289 -21.18 -34.79 21.53
N ASP A 290 -20.28 -35.74 21.72
CA ASP A 290 -19.27 -36.16 20.74
C ASP A 290 -18.52 -34.96 20.10
N VAL A 291 -18.04 -34.02 20.94
CA VAL A 291 -17.41 -32.79 20.47
C VAL A 291 -15.95 -33.04 20.14
N HIS A 292 -15.61 -32.74 18.90
CA HIS A 292 -14.27 -32.80 18.32
C HIS A 292 -13.80 -31.40 17.94
N PHE A 293 -12.53 -31.07 18.16
CA PHE A 293 -11.96 -29.78 17.77
C PHE A 293 -10.46 -29.86 17.53
N SER A 294 -10.01 -29.18 16.49
CA SER A 294 -8.60 -29.00 16.10
C SER A 294 -8.33 -27.53 15.80
N TYR A 295 -7.20 -27.00 16.26
CA TYR A 295 -6.70 -25.68 15.81
C TYR A 295 -6.00 -25.77 14.45
N GLU A 296 -5.40 -26.90 14.14
CA GLU A 296 -4.70 -27.23 12.89
C GLU A 296 -5.19 -28.61 12.42
N GLU A 297 -5.17 -28.83 11.10
CA GLU A 297 -5.70 -30.06 10.49
C GLU A 297 -5.05 -31.35 11.04
N ASP A 298 -3.77 -31.27 11.44
CA ASP A 298 -2.98 -32.45 11.86
C ASP A 298 -3.04 -32.74 13.36
N ARG A 299 -3.68 -31.89 14.19
CA ARG A 299 -3.66 -32.05 15.64
C ARG A 299 -5.03 -31.86 16.30
N GLU A 300 -5.70 -32.95 16.54
CA GLU A 300 -6.98 -32.97 17.28
C GLU A 300 -6.77 -32.76 18.78
N ILE A 301 -7.41 -31.73 19.35
CA ILE A 301 -7.33 -31.36 20.77
C ILE A 301 -8.48 -31.93 21.56
N LEU A 302 -9.71 -31.85 21.03
CA LEU A 302 -10.88 -32.49 21.64
C LEU A 302 -11.26 -33.70 20.81
N LYS A 303 -11.36 -34.85 21.46
CA LYS A 303 -11.54 -36.18 20.84
C LYS A 303 -12.80 -36.82 21.34
N GLY A 304 -13.98 -36.38 20.89
CA GLY A 304 -15.26 -36.94 21.24
C GLY A 304 -15.68 -36.65 22.70
N ILE A 305 -15.66 -35.37 23.10
CA ILE A 305 -15.99 -34.93 24.45
C ILE A 305 -17.50 -35.00 24.68
N ASN A 306 -17.89 -35.72 25.73
CA ASN A 306 -19.25 -35.79 26.22
C ASN A 306 -19.31 -35.20 27.63
N LEU A 307 -20.10 -34.13 27.83
CA LEU A 307 -20.17 -33.43 29.11
C LEU A 307 -21.56 -32.84 29.30
N ASN A 308 -22.09 -32.98 30.51
CA ASN A 308 -23.37 -32.38 30.91
C ASN A 308 -23.15 -31.50 32.13
N LEU A 309 -23.47 -30.22 31.99
CA LEU A 309 -23.35 -29.17 33.02
C LEU A 309 -24.77 -28.74 33.42
N PRO A 310 -25.31 -29.23 34.57
CA PRO A 310 -26.65 -28.81 35.00
C PRO A 310 -26.76 -27.31 35.27
N ALA A 311 -27.92 -26.76 35.02
CA ALA A 311 -28.20 -25.34 35.28
C ALA A 311 -27.90 -24.95 36.74
N GLY A 312 -27.21 -23.82 36.94
CA GLY A 312 -26.84 -23.33 38.26
C GLY A 312 -25.76 -24.13 39.01
N SER A 313 -25.17 -25.13 38.38
CA SER A 313 -24.08 -25.92 38.98
C SER A 313 -22.72 -25.24 38.85
N PHE A 314 -21.83 -25.50 39.80
CA PHE A 314 -20.41 -25.13 39.72
C PHE A 314 -19.61 -26.38 39.34
N VAL A 315 -19.00 -26.38 38.17
CA VAL A 315 -18.24 -27.52 37.66
C VAL A 315 -16.78 -27.11 37.41
N SER A 316 -15.85 -27.92 37.91
CA SER A 316 -14.42 -27.70 37.75
C SER A 316 -13.84 -28.64 36.69
N LEU A 317 -13.19 -28.07 35.65
CA LEU A 317 -12.45 -28.86 34.65
C LEU A 317 -11.00 -29.07 35.13
N VAL A 318 -10.63 -30.28 35.44
CA VAL A 318 -9.30 -30.66 35.95
C VAL A 318 -8.62 -31.63 34.99
N GLY A 319 -7.31 -31.51 34.83
CA GLY A 319 -6.51 -32.38 33.96
C GLY A 319 -5.15 -31.77 33.64
N GLU A 320 -4.32 -32.50 32.91
CA GLU A 320 -2.96 -32.08 32.52
C GLU A 320 -2.95 -30.79 31.69
N SER A 321 -1.81 -30.09 31.66
CA SER A 321 -1.66 -28.92 30.81
C SER A 321 -1.75 -29.33 29.33
N GLY A 322 -2.54 -28.62 28.56
CA GLY A 322 -2.73 -28.89 27.13
C GLY A 322 -3.85 -29.92 26.80
N CYS A 323 -4.55 -30.49 27.77
CA CYS A 323 -5.63 -31.48 27.52
C CYS A 323 -6.97 -30.88 26.99
N GLY A 324 -7.02 -29.59 26.64
CA GLY A 324 -8.19 -28.97 25.99
C GLY A 324 -9.18 -28.23 26.92
N LYS A 325 -8.88 -28.05 28.24
CA LYS A 325 -9.78 -27.33 29.19
C LYS A 325 -10.14 -25.94 28.73
N SER A 326 -9.13 -25.16 28.37
CA SER A 326 -9.31 -23.78 27.84
C SER A 326 -10.01 -23.78 26.48
N THR A 327 -9.83 -24.82 25.68
CA THR A 327 -10.50 -25.00 24.39
C THR A 327 -11.99 -25.21 24.57
N ILE A 328 -12.42 -26.06 25.53
CA ILE A 328 -13.84 -26.27 25.88
C ILE A 328 -14.46 -24.94 26.32
N ALA A 329 -13.81 -24.23 27.25
CA ALA A 329 -14.29 -22.94 27.71
C ALA A 329 -14.36 -21.90 26.55
N GLY A 330 -13.38 -21.91 25.64
CA GLY A 330 -13.35 -21.05 24.46
C GLY A 330 -14.47 -21.35 23.47
N ILE A 331 -14.82 -22.61 23.26
CA ILE A 331 -15.96 -23.01 22.41
C ILE A 331 -17.28 -22.58 23.05
N LEU A 332 -17.49 -22.83 24.35
CA LEU A 332 -18.69 -22.40 25.05
C LEU A 332 -18.88 -20.88 25.09
N ALA A 333 -17.79 -20.15 25.11
CA ALA A 333 -17.80 -18.68 25.01
C ALA A 333 -17.89 -18.18 23.55
N ALA A 334 -18.15 -19.06 22.57
CA ALA A 334 -18.17 -18.77 21.13
C ALA A 334 -16.86 -18.11 20.61
N LYS A 335 -15.76 -18.28 21.34
CA LYS A 335 -14.44 -17.80 20.94
C LYS A 335 -13.80 -18.69 19.88
N ASN A 336 -13.93 -20.00 20.05
CA ASN A 336 -13.45 -21.03 19.12
C ASN A 336 -14.65 -21.61 18.38
N ARG A 337 -14.67 -21.53 17.06
CA ARG A 337 -15.72 -22.06 16.20
C ARG A 337 -15.15 -23.20 15.33
N GLY A 338 -16.00 -23.90 14.61
CA GLY A 338 -15.54 -24.99 13.72
C GLY A 338 -15.34 -26.34 14.42
N TYR A 339 -15.97 -26.54 15.58
CA TYR A 339 -16.06 -27.86 16.21
C TYR A 339 -17.03 -28.79 15.46
N ASN A 340 -16.79 -30.08 15.52
CA ASN A 340 -17.71 -31.14 15.10
C ASN A 340 -18.39 -31.72 16.33
N GLY A 341 -19.63 -32.22 16.19
CA GLY A 341 -20.46 -32.70 17.29
C GLY A 341 -21.57 -31.72 17.63
N GLU A 342 -22.27 -31.93 18.73
CA GLU A 342 -23.42 -31.15 19.15
C GLU A 342 -23.16 -30.46 20.49
N ILE A 343 -23.44 -29.16 20.56
CA ILE A 343 -23.39 -28.36 21.80
C ILE A 343 -24.74 -27.66 21.95
N ILE A 344 -25.42 -27.95 23.07
CA ILE A 344 -26.74 -27.39 23.37
C ILE A 344 -26.62 -26.55 24.63
N ILE A 345 -27.15 -25.35 24.62
CA ILE A 345 -27.21 -24.42 25.78
C ILE A 345 -28.67 -24.02 25.99
N GLY A 346 -29.25 -24.40 27.17
CA GLY A 346 -30.64 -24.09 27.46
C GLY A 346 -31.63 -24.66 26.45
N GLY A 347 -31.32 -25.80 25.85
CA GLY A 347 -32.14 -26.43 24.81
C GLY A 347 -31.94 -25.86 23.40
N VAL A 348 -31.04 -24.91 23.20
CA VAL A 348 -30.77 -24.31 21.89
C VAL A 348 -29.36 -24.75 21.44
N PRO A 349 -29.20 -25.24 20.18
CA PRO A 349 -27.89 -25.54 19.63
C PRO A 349 -27.01 -24.29 19.55
N LEU A 350 -25.74 -24.38 19.95
CA LEU A 350 -24.81 -23.25 20.01
C LEU A 350 -24.55 -22.65 18.62
N ASN A 351 -24.63 -23.44 17.57
CA ASN A 351 -24.46 -22.96 16.18
C ASN A 351 -25.67 -22.19 15.65
N GLU A 352 -26.79 -22.14 16.38
CA GLU A 352 -28.01 -21.40 16.02
C GLU A 352 -28.16 -20.10 16.87
N VAL A 353 -27.23 -19.83 17.82
CA VAL A 353 -27.18 -18.64 18.69
C VAL A 353 -26.16 -17.56 18.17
#